data_09787d5945af20f6dec11e5e72bd0104
#
_entry.id   09787d5945af20f6dec11e5e72bd0104
#
_cell.length_a   1.000
_cell.length_b   1.000
_cell.length_c   1.000
_cell.angle_alpha   90.00
_cell.angle_beta   90.00
_cell.angle_gamma   90.00
#
_symmetry.space_group_name_H-M   'P 1'
#
loop_
_entity.id
_entity.type
_entity.pdbx_description
1 polymer ?
#
loop_
_entity_poly.entity_id
_entity_poly.type
_entity_poly.pdbx_seq_one_letter_code
_entity_poly.pdbx_strand_id
1 'polypeptide(L)'
;MTTESRPPVAPGEAAPDFTLPAADRPETVSLGHYRGRNPVFLALFVGLWCPFCRRSIAQMGKVESKLKALGVEALGIVATAPENARLYFKFRPTRLRLASDPEMSTHRAYGLPKPAPTPEFMKEMETVRINPYGEFPAPLPVMEAAAAVAKQDGYTNTDTDKADVERQWPQLKGQFLIDRDGIVRWANIECATEGTAGVGKFPSEEEILTAARALPR
;
A
#
# COMPACT_ATOMS: atom_id res chain seq x y z
N MET A 1 8.63 15.54 20.37
CA MET A 1 9.69 15.29 19.39
C MET A 1 9.03 15.13 18.04
N THR A 2 9.09 16.17 17.21
CA THR A 2 8.66 16.09 15.80
C THR A 2 9.68 15.18 15.11
N THR A 3 9.29 13.96 14.80
CA THR A 3 10.05 13.11 13.89
C THR A 3 10.09 13.83 12.55
N GLU A 4 11.23 14.39 12.18
CA GLU A 4 11.46 14.88 10.83
C GLU A 4 11.12 13.73 9.87
N SER A 5 10.06 13.90 9.10
CA SER A 5 9.70 12.89 8.10
C SER A 5 10.74 12.99 6.99
N ARG A 6 11.54 11.94 6.82
CA ARG A 6 12.41 11.83 5.65
C ARG A 6 11.54 11.91 4.38
N PRO A 7 12.06 12.52 3.29
CA PRO A 7 11.34 12.49 2.00
C PRO A 7 11.18 11.04 1.52
N PRO A 8 10.17 10.76 0.69
CA PRO A 8 10.01 9.45 0.08
C PRO A 8 11.25 8.99 -0.67
N VAL A 9 11.59 7.72 -0.53
CA VAL A 9 12.71 7.10 -1.27
C VAL A 9 12.46 7.28 -2.76
N ALA A 10 13.45 7.85 -3.44
CA ALA A 10 13.37 8.18 -4.87
C ALA A 10 14.04 7.09 -5.75
N PRO A 11 13.70 7.02 -7.04
CA PRO A 11 14.44 6.21 -7.99
C PRO A 11 15.94 6.55 -7.99
N GLY A 12 16.80 5.51 -7.92
CA GLY A 12 18.25 5.61 -7.77
C GLY A 12 18.75 5.44 -6.34
N GLU A 13 17.90 5.54 -5.34
CA GLU A 13 18.26 5.30 -3.94
C GLU A 13 18.14 3.83 -3.54
N ALA A 14 18.90 3.45 -2.50
CA ALA A 14 18.81 2.11 -1.92
C ALA A 14 17.47 1.94 -1.17
N ALA A 15 16.78 0.85 -1.47
CA ALA A 15 15.56 0.48 -0.75
C ALA A 15 15.89 0.11 0.69
N PRO A 16 15.23 0.71 1.69
CA PRO A 16 15.35 0.29 3.09
C PRO A 16 14.96 -1.18 3.26
N ASP A 17 15.82 -1.95 3.93
CA ASP A 17 15.56 -3.36 4.20
C ASP A 17 14.57 -3.51 5.38
N PHE A 18 13.88 -4.66 5.41
CA PHE A 18 12.99 -5.03 6.49
C PHE A 18 12.92 -6.55 6.65
N THR A 19 12.58 -6.98 7.85
CA THR A 19 12.18 -8.36 8.17
C THR A 19 10.97 -8.30 9.08
N LEU A 20 9.84 -8.77 8.61
CA LEU A 20 8.52 -8.63 9.24
C LEU A 20 7.79 -9.96 9.31
N PRO A 21 6.87 -10.16 10.27
CA PRO A 21 5.98 -11.32 10.27
C PRO A 21 5.16 -11.39 8.99
N ALA A 22 4.97 -12.57 8.43
CA ALA A 22 4.03 -12.76 7.33
C ALA A 22 2.58 -12.55 7.82
N ALA A 23 1.76 -11.93 6.97
CA ALA A 23 0.37 -11.61 7.27
C ALA A 23 -0.58 -12.81 7.15
N ASP A 24 -0.16 -13.89 6.49
CA ASP A 24 -0.99 -15.06 6.15
C ASP A 24 -0.50 -16.36 6.80
N ARG A 25 0.72 -16.40 7.35
CA ARG A 25 1.36 -17.62 7.86
C ARG A 25 2.35 -17.31 9.01
N PRO A 26 2.84 -18.30 9.76
CA PRO A 26 3.75 -18.07 10.91
C PRO A 26 5.23 -17.87 10.52
N GLU A 27 5.52 -17.43 9.31
CA GLU A 27 6.87 -17.17 8.79
C GLU A 27 7.20 -15.67 8.83
N THR A 28 8.42 -15.32 8.44
CA THR A 28 8.83 -13.94 8.21
C THR A 28 8.99 -13.65 6.71
N VAL A 29 8.86 -12.39 6.36
CA VAL A 29 9.09 -11.83 5.02
C VAL A 29 10.21 -10.80 5.14
N SER A 30 11.27 -10.95 4.36
CA SER A 30 12.40 -10.01 4.33
C SER A 30 12.67 -9.57 2.90
N LEU A 31 12.92 -8.27 2.69
CA LEU A 31 13.34 -7.75 1.39
C LEU A 31 14.72 -8.30 1.02
N GLY A 32 15.64 -8.42 1.98
CA GLY A 32 16.98 -8.97 1.76
C GLY A 32 17.00 -10.39 1.17
N HIS A 33 15.91 -11.14 1.31
CA HIS A 33 15.76 -12.47 0.72
C HIS A 33 15.78 -12.47 -0.83
N TYR A 34 15.37 -11.33 -1.42
CA TYR A 34 15.27 -11.15 -2.88
C TYR A 34 16.52 -10.51 -3.47
N ARG A 35 17.35 -9.83 -2.66
CA ARG A 35 18.57 -9.16 -3.12
C ARG A 35 19.53 -10.15 -3.79
N GLY A 36 20.06 -9.79 -4.95
CA GLY A 36 20.91 -10.66 -5.79
C GLY A 36 20.15 -11.75 -6.54
N ARG A 37 18.83 -11.84 -6.40
CA ARG A 37 18.00 -12.90 -6.99
C ARG A 37 16.92 -12.35 -7.91
N ASN A 38 15.94 -11.65 -7.34
CA ASN A 38 14.77 -11.16 -8.06
C ASN A 38 14.52 -9.70 -7.75
N PRO A 39 14.12 -8.89 -8.74
CA PRO A 39 13.47 -7.62 -8.49
C PRO A 39 12.17 -7.80 -7.71
N VAL A 40 11.77 -6.77 -6.97
CA VAL A 40 10.55 -6.77 -6.15
C VAL A 40 9.66 -5.58 -6.48
N PHE A 41 8.39 -5.83 -6.80
CA PHE A 41 7.35 -4.81 -6.75
C PHE A 41 6.77 -4.81 -5.32
N LEU A 42 7.12 -3.79 -4.56
CA LEU A 42 6.73 -3.61 -3.16
C LEU A 42 5.59 -2.59 -3.06
N ALA A 43 4.50 -2.95 -2.37
CA ALA A 43 3.42 -2.02 -2.04
C ALA A 43 3.25 -1.92 -0.51
N LEU A 44 3.28 -0.70 0.00
CA LEU A 44 3.01 -0.40 1.41
C LEU A 44 1.58 0.12 1.54
N PHE A 45 0.75 -0.66 2.20
CA PHE A 45 -0.66 -0.38 2.48
C PHE A 45 -0.82 0.06 3.94
N VAL A 46 -1.81 0.89 4.21
CA VAL A 46 -2.27 1.08 5.60
C VAL A 46 -3.00 -0.18 6.10
N GLY A 47 -3.75 -0.10 7.18
CA GLY A 47 -4.47 -1.25 7.73
C GLY A 47 -5.57 -1.80 6.82
N LEU A 48 -6.01 -3.01 7.10
CA LEU A 48 -7.10 -3.69 6.38
C LEU A 48 -8.47 -3.04 6.63
N TRP A 49 -8.57 -2.09 7.55
CA TRP A 49 -9.72 -1.21 7.72
C TRP A 49 -9.98 -0.35 6.47
N CYS A 50 -8.94 -0.02 5.71
CA CYS A 50 -9.01 0.84 4.52
C CYS A 50 -9.60 0.07 3.33
N PRO A 51 -10.78 0.45 2.82
CA PRO A 51 -11.42 -0.26 1.70
C PRO A 51 -10.60 -0.14 0.42
N PHE A 52 -9.94 0.99 0.19
CA PHE A 52 -9.07 1.19 -0.97
C PHE A 52 -7.84 0.26 -0.92
N CYS A 53 -7.29 0.02 0.28
CA CYS A 53 -6.17 -0.92 0.43
C CYS A 53 -6.60 -2.36 0.12
N ARG A 54 -7.78 -2.79 0.59
CA ARG A 54 -8.32 -4.12 0.28
C ARG A 54 -8.50 -4.32 -1.23
N ARG A 55 -9.03 -3.31 -1.94
CA ARG A 55 -9.17 -3.32 -3.39
C ARG A 55 -7.81 -3.35 -4.09
N SER A 56 -6.84 -2.55 -3.65
CA SER A 56 -5.48 -2.52 -4.19
C SER A 56 -4.75 -3.86 -3.99
N ILE A 57 -4.91 -4.50 -2.84
CA ILE A 57 -4.38 -5.85 -2.57
C ILE A 57 -4.98 -6.87 -3.55
N ALA A 58 -6.29 -6.82 -3.78
CA ALA A 58 -6.96 -7.71 -4.73
C ALA A 58 -6.50 -7.45 -6.17
N GLN A 59 -6.32 -6.18 -6.57
CA GLN A 59 -5.79 -5.79 -7.88
C GLN A 59 -4.36 -6.29 -8.06
N MET A 60 -3.48 -6.06 -7.09
CA MET A 60 -2.09 -6.51 -7.13
C MET A 60 -2.01 -8.05 -7.20
N GLY A 61 -2.89 -8.76 -6.50
CA GLY A 61 -2.98 -10.23 -6.58
C GLY A 61 -3.35 -10.75 -7.97
N LYS A 62 -4.05 -9.94 -8.80
CA LYS A 62 -4.34 -10.29 -10.21
C LYS A 62 -3.13 -10.05 -11.12
N VAL A 63 -2.29 -9.08 -10.78
CA VAL A 63 -1.07 -8.72 -11.55
C VAL A 63 0.13 -9.60 -11.18
N GLU A 64 0.11 -10.25 -10.01
CA GLU A 64 1.21 -11.04 -9.47
C GLU A 64 1.79 -12.05 -10.48
N SER A 65 0.94 -12.84 -11.11
CA SER A 65 1.40 -13.85 -12.08
C SER A 65 2.09 -13.23 -13.32
N LYS A 66 1.65 -12.04 -13.73
CA LYS A 66 2.25 -11.32 -14.86
C LYS A 66 3.60 -10.71 -14.47
N LEU A 67 3.73 -10.17 -13.24
CA LEU A 67 5.01 -9.74 -12.69
C LEU A 67 5.99 -10.90 -12.59
N LYS A 68 5.54 -12.05 -12.08
CA LYS A 68 6.35 -13.27 -11.97
C LYS A 68 6.85 -13.78 -13.33
N ALA A 69 6.02 -13.66 -14.38
CA ALA A 69 6.44 -13.99 -15.74
C ALA A 69 7.55 -13.05 -16.28
N LEU A 70 7.69 -11.85 -15.71
CA LEU A 70 8.77 -10.91 -15.96
C LEU A 70 9.96 -11.09 -15.00
N GLY A 71 9.92 -12.11 -14.13
CA GLY A 71 10.95 -12.37 -13.12
C GLY A 71 10.89 -11.41 -11.91
N VAL A 72 9.80 -10.68 -11.74
CA VAL A 72 9.58 -9.74 -10.63
C VAL A 72 8.67 -10.37 -9.58
N GLU A 73 9.11 -10.38 -8.33
CA GLU A 73 8.29 -10.82 -7.20
C GLU A 73 7.38 -9.70 -6.71
N ALA A 74 6.17 -10.06 -6.31
CA ALA A 74 5.19 -9.12 -5.78
C ALA A 74 5.06 -9.26 -4.27
N LEU A 75 5.25 -8.16 -3.54
CA LEU A 75 5.27 -8.12 -2.08
C LEU A 75 4.46 -6.94 -1.56
N GLY A 76 3.58 -7.18 -0.60
CA GLY A 76 2.84 -6.13 0.08
C GLY A 76 3.12 -6.09 1.58
N ILE A 77 2.96 -4.92 2.18
CA ILE A 77 3.03 -4.72 3.64
C ILE A 77 1.72 -4.06 4.08
N VAL A 78 1.05 -4.66 5.07
CA VAL A 78 -0.15 -4.10 5.70
C VAL A 78 0.14 -3.68 7.13
N ALA A 79 -0.38 -2.52 7.55
CA ALA A 79 -0.19 -2.01 8.89
C ALA A 79 -1.20 -2.60 9.90
N THR A 80 -1.65 -3.82 9.68
CA THR A 80 -2.56 -4.58 10.56
C THR A 80 -1.75 -5.63 11.32
N ALA A 81 -2.07 -5.83 12.59
CA ALA A 81 -1.41 -6.83 13.43
C ALA A 81 -1.48 -8.25 12.81
N PRO A 82 -0.42 -9.09 12.96
CA PRO A 82 -0.31 -10.36 12.24
C PRO A 82 -1.50 -11.30 12.49
N GLU A 83 -2.02 -11.37 13.71
CA GLU A 83 -3.17 -12.20 14.09
C GLU A 83 -4.45 -11.76 13.39
N ASN A 84 -4.69 -10.44 13.29
CA ASN A 84 -5.86 -9.87 12.62
C ASN A 84 -5.74 -10.03 11.10
N ALA A 85 -4.54 -9.83 10.54
CA ALA A 85 -4.27 -10.04 9.13
C ALA A 85 -4.49 -11.51 8.73
N ARG A 86 -4.00 -12.48 9.52
CA ARG A 86 -4.25 -13.91 9.29
C ARG A 86 -5.73 -14.26 9.34
N LEU A 87 -6.46 -13.68 10.31
CA LEU A 87 -7.91 -13.89 10.39
C LEU A 87 -8.61 -13.35 9.14
N TYR A 88 -8.26 -12.16 8.67
CA TYR A 88 -8.81 -11.57 7.46
C TYR A 88 -8.53 -12.44 6.23
N PHE A 89 -7.26 -12.84 6.00
CA PHE A 89 -6.88 -13.60 4.81
C PHE A 89 -7.32 -15.08 4.86
N LYS A 90 -7.67 -15.61 6.02
CA LYS A 90 -8.34 -16.91 6.13
C LYS A 90 -9.69 -16.93 5.39
N PHE A 91 -10.43 -15.84 5.43
CA PHE A 91 -11.74 -15.72 4.77
C PHE A 91 -11.68 -15.02 3.42
N ARG A 92 -10.60 -14.32 3.13
CA ARG A 92 -10.34 -13.58 1.88
C ARG A 92 -8.94 -13.88 1.36
N PRO A 93 -8.72 -15.11 0.87
CA PRO A 93 -7.38 -15.55 0.47
C PRO A 93 -6.83 -14.70 -0.68
N THR A 94 -5.53 -14.44 -0.66
CA THR A 94 -4.79 -13.75 -1.71
C THR A 94 -3.58 -14.59 -2.13
N ARG A 95 -3.14 -14.43 -3.39
CA ARG A 95 -1.87 -15.01 -3.87
C ARG A 95 -0.68 -14.12 -3.55
N LEU A 96 -0.95 -12.85 -3.27
CA LEU A 96 0.09 -11.88 -2.94
C LEU A 96 0.77 -12.26 -1.63
N ARG A 97 2.10 -12.28 -1.63
CA ARG A 97 2.86 -12.41 -0.39
C ARG A 97 2.77 -11.12 0.40
N LEU A 98 2.30 -11.22 1.64
CA LEU A 98 2.04 -10.07 2.50
C LEU A 98 2.81 -10.19 3.82
N ALA A 99 3.40 -9.07 4.24
CA ALA A 99 3.97 -8.89 5.57
C ALA A 99 3.08 -7.97 6.41
N SER A 100 3.22 -8.08 7.72
CA SER A 100 2.49 -7.28 8.72
C SER A 100 3.47 -6.34 9.44
N ASP A 101 3.17 -5.04 9.42
CA ASP A 101 3.94 -3.99 10.10
C ASP A 101 2.98 -3.02 10.84
N PRO A 102 2.38 -3.45 11.96
CA PRO A 102 1.43 -2.62 12.70
C PRO A 102 2.04 -1.30 13.19
N GLU A 103 3.35 -1.26 13.41
CA GLU A 103 4.06 -0.06 13.83
C GLU A 103 4.40 0.89 12.68
N MET A 104 4.14 0.50 11.44
CA MET A 104 4.46 1.30 10.23
C MET A 104 5.95 1.72 10.17
N SER A 105 6.83 0.88 10.67
CA SER A 105 8.28 1.13 10.64
C SER A 105 8.81 1.23 9.22
N THR A 106 8.28 0.39 8.33
CA THR A 106 8.61 0.41 6.91
C THR A 106 8.08 1.66 6.20
N HIS A 107 6.86 2.11 6.53
CA HIS A 107 6.34 3.37 6.00
C HIS A 107 7.24 4.55 6.33
N ARG A 108 7.71 4.65 7.59
CA ARG A 108 8.67 5.67 7.99
C ARG A 108 10.03 5.53 7.30
N ALA A 109 10.54 4.30 7.20
CA ALA A 109 11.82 4.04 6.54
C ALA A 109 11.79 4.43 5.05
N TYR A 110 10.67 4.20 4.38
CA TYR A 110 10.45 4.60 2.98
C TYR A 110 10.02 6.07 2.82
N GLY A 111 9.86 6.81 3.90
CA GLY A 111 9.49 8.23 3.88
C GLY A 111 8.07 8.50 3.41
N LEU A 112 7.13 7.54 3.60
CA LEU A 112 5.74 7.75 3.18
C LEU A 112 5.09 8.85 4.03
N PRO A 113 4.42 9.83 3.40
CA PRO A 113 3.83 10.95 4.12
C PRO A 113 2.72 10.50 5.09
N LYS A 114 2.71 11.11 6.24
CA LYS A 114 1.58 11.11 7.18
C LYS A 114 1.22 12.56 7.47
N PRO A 115 0.34 13.18 6.67
CA PRO A 115 -0.06 14.57 6.86
C PRO A 115 -0.55 14.83 8.29
N ALA A 116 -0.28 16.03 8.82
CA ALA A 116 -0.89 16.43 10.07
C ALA A 116 -2.39 16.68 9.86
N PRO A 117 -3.27 16.23 10.75
CA PRO A 117 -4.72 16.45 10.63
C PRO A 117 -5.10 17.89 11.06
N THR A 118 -4.58 18.88 10.32
CA THR A 118 -4.93 20.28 10.55
C THR A 118 -6.37 20.57 10.13
N PRO A 119 -7.02 21.65 10.64
CA PRO A 119 -8.37 22.04 10.20
C PRO A 119 -8.48 22.21 8.68
N GLU A 120 -7.44 22.75 8.03
CA GLU A 120 -7.38 22.93 6.58
C GLU A 120 -7.37 21.58 5.85
N PHE A 121 -6.52 20.65 6.29
CA PHE A 121 -6.46 19.30 5.73
C PHE A 121 -7.78 18.54 5.94
N MET A 122 -8.39 18.66 7.11
CA MET A 122 -9.69 18.05 7.39
C MET A 122 -10.76 18.58 6.44
N LYS A 123 -10.83 19.90 6.26
CA LYS A 123 -11.77 20.53 5.35
C LYS A 123 -11.53 20.10 3.90
N GLU A 124 -10.27 19.98 3.49
CA GLU A 124 -9.90 19.46 2.16
C GLU A 124 -10.40 18.04 1.97
N MET A 125 -10.17 17.15 2.96
CA MET A 125 -10.63 15.76 2.92
C MET A 125 -12.17 15.62 2.88
N GLU A 126 -12.91 16.56 3.46
CA GLU A 126 -14.38 16.60 3.40
C GLU A 126 -14.90 17.05 2.03
N THR A 127 -14.16 17.93 1.35
CA THR A 127 -14.61 18.57 0.11
C THR A 127 -14.12 17.88 -1.16
N VAL A 128 -12.93 17.26 -1.10
CA VAL A 128 -12.36 16.55 -2.24
C VAL A 128 -13.24 15.37 -2.66
N ARG A 129 -13.41 15.22 -3.96
CA ARG A 129 -14.22 14.15 -4.55
C ARG A 129 -13.33 13.19 -5.31
N ILE A 130 -13.50 11.91 -5.05
CA ILE A 130 -12.68 10.83 -5.63
C ILE A 130 -13.52 9.76 -6.30
N ASN A 131 -12.96 9.14 -7.33
CA ASN A 131 -13.46 7.92 -7.96
C ASN A 131 -12.27 7.06 -8.37
N PRO A 132 -11.53 6.48 -7.39
CA PRO A 132 -10.21 5.91 -7.62
C PRO A 132 -10.21 4.72 -8.59
N TYR A 133 -11.35 4.06 -8.75
CA TYR A 133 -11.51 2.87 -9.62
C TYR A 133 -12.47 3.11 -10.80
N GLY A 134 -13.05 4.31 -10.93
CA GLY A 134 -14.05 4.59 -11.95
C GLY A 134 -15.38 3.84 -11.76
N GLU A 135 -15.64 3.27 -10.58
CA GLU A 135 -16.81 2.41 -10.30
C GLU A 135 -18.07 3.21 -9.92
N PHE A 136 -17.92 4.50 -9.62
CA PHE A 136 -19.06 5.36 -9.29
C PHE A 136 -19.52 6.15 -10.50
N PRO A 137 -20.83 6.43 -10.63
CA PRO A 137 -21.36 7.27 -11.70
C PRO A 137 -20.78 8.69 -11.72
N ALA A 138 -20.37 9.20 -10.54
CA ALA A 138 -19.68 10.47 -10.35
C ALA A 138 -18.74 10.37 -9.15
N PRO A 139 -17.69 11.23 -9.08
CA PRO A 139 -16.80 11.29 -7.90
C PRO A 139 -17.57 11.64 -6.62
N LEU A 140 -17.26 10.95 -5.52
CA LEU A 140 -17.86 11.11 -4.19
C LEU A 140 -16.87 11.72 -3.20
N PRO A 141 -17.34 12.40 -2.13
CA PRO A 141 -16.48 12.75 -1.00
C PRO A 141 -15.74 11.51 -0.47
N VAL A 142 -14.52 11.68 0.03
CA VAL A 142 -13.63 10.56 0.39
C VAL A 142 -14.30 9.56 1.33
N MET A 143 -14.98 10.03 2.37
CA MET A 143 -15.64 9.15 3.34
C MET A 143 -16.84 8.40 2.74
N GLU A 144 -17.59 9.05 1.86
CA GLU A 144 -18.70 8.41 1.14
C GLU A 144 -18.19 7.35 0.16
N ALA A 145 -17.12 7.67 -0.58
CA ALA A 145 -16.47 6.71 -1.48
C ALA A 145 -15.95 5.50 -0.70
N ALA A 146 -15.29 5.72 0.46
CA ALA A 146 -14.82 4.65 1.32
C ALA A 146 -15.96 3.77 1.84
N ALA A 147 -17.05 4.37 2.29
CA ALA A 147 -18.25 3.64 2.76
C ALA A 147 -18.91 2.85 1.63
N ALA A 148 -19.00 3.44 0.42
CA ALA A 148 -19.57 2.76 -0.75
C ALA A 148 -18.73 1.53 -1.15
N VAL A 149 -17.39 1.65 -1.19
CA VAL A 149 -16.50 0.52 -1.46
C VAL A 149 -16.63 -0.55 -0.37
N ALA A 150 -16.63 -0.17 0.91
CA ALA A 150 -16.77 -1.12 2.01
C ALA A 150 -18.10 -1.90 1.93
N LYS A 151 -19.19 -1.21 1.58
CA LYS A 151 -20.51 -1.82 1.36
C LYS A 151 -20.49 -2.81 0.20
N GLN A 152 -19.88 -2.45 -0.93
CA GLN A 152 -19.74 -3.34 -2.08
C GLN A 152 -18.91 -4.59 -1.74
N ASP A 153 -17.86 -4.44 -0.91
CA ASP A 153 -17.01 -5.54 -0.46
C ASP A 153 -17.66 -6.42 0.63
N GLY A 154 -18.84 -6.04 1.13
CA GLY A 154 -19.49 -6.72 2.26
C GLY A 154 -18.63 -6.71 3.52
N TYR A 155 -17.91 -5.62 3.78
CA TYR A 155 -17.00 -5.49 4.92
C TYR A 155 -17.49 -4.46 5.92
N THR A 156 -17.55 -4.86 7.17
CA THR A 156 -17.83 -3.98 8.31
C THR A 156 -16.60 -3.92 9.19
N ASN A 157 -16.18 -2.70 9.54
CA ASN A 157 -15.04 -2.50 10.44
C ASN A 157 -15.28 -3.12 11.81
N THR A 158 -14.31 -3.89 12.27
CA THR A 158 -14.25 -4.47 13.61
C THR A 158 -13.73 -3.43 14.62
N ASP A 159 -13.74 -3.76 15.92
CA ASP A 159 -13.16 -2.85 16.92
C ASP A 159 -11.64 -2.73 16.77
N THR A 160 -10.97 -3.78 16.31
CA THR A 160 -9.53 -3.71 15.97
C THR A 160 -9.28 -2.79 14.78
N ASP A 161 -10.15 -2.78 13.76
CA ASP A 161 -10.06 -1.84 12.65
C ASP A 161 -10.23 -0.39 13.10
N LYS A 162 -11.14 -0.12 14.03
CA LYS A 162 -11.34 1.23 14.58
C LYS A 162 -10.09 1.73 15.30
N ALA A 163 -9.48 0.88 16.14
CA ALA A 163 -8.21 1.20 16.81
C ALA A 163 -7.06 1.42 15.80
N ASP A 164 -7.03 0.64 14.72
CA ASP A 164 -6.06 0.82 13.64
C ASP A 164 -6.27 2.15 12.90
N VAL A 165 -7.52 2.55 12.64
CA VAL A 165 -7.84 3.87 12.05
C VAL A 165 -7.28 5.00 12.91
N GLU A 166 -7.57 5.02 14.21
CA GLU A 166 -7.11 6.07 15.12
C GLU A 166 -5.58 6.23 15.11
N ARG A 167 -4.86 5.10 15.04
CA ARG A 167 -3.40 5.07 15.05
C ARG A 167 -2.78 5.42 13.70
N GLN A 168 -3.39 5.00 12.61
CA GLN A 168 -2.80 5.03 11.26
C GLN A 168 -3.22 6.25 10.45
N TRP A 169 -4.47 6.70 10.55
CA TRP A 169 -4.95 7.80 9.76
C TRP A 169 -4.21 9.11 10.09
N PRO A 170 -3.89 9.96 9.14
CA PRO A 170 -4.06 9.85 7.70
C PRO A 170 -2.79 9.40 6.95
N GLN A 171 -2.21 8.25 7.30
CA GLN A 171 -1.05 7.69 6.62
C GLN A 171 -1.34 7.43 5.13
N LEU A 172 -0.43 7.85 4.24
CA LEU A 172 -0.50 7.58 2.81
C LEU A 172 0.22 6.29 2.43
N LYS A 173 -0.16 5.75 1.27
CA LYS A 173 0.40 4.54 0.66
C LYS A 173 1.55 4.86 -0.29
N GLY A 174 2.36 3.84 -0.61
CA GLY A 174 3.39 3.94 -1.64
C GLY A 174 3.66 2.60 -2.30
N GLN A 175 4.15 2.66 -3.55
CA GLN A 175 4.58 1.50 -4.31
C GLN A 175 5.96 1.77 -4.88
N PHE A 176 6.81 0.75 -4.87
CA PHE A 176 8.21 0.83 -5.28
C PHE A 176 8.56 -0.39 -6.13
N LEU A 177 9.27 -0.17 -7.20
CA LEU A 177 9.90 -1.23 -7.96
C LEU A 177 11.40 -1.22 -7.66
N ILE A 178 11.88 -2.30 -7.08
CA ILE A 178 13.23 -2.46 -6.55
C ILE A 178 13.94 -3.50 -7.42
N ASP A 179 15.12 -3.17 -7.92
CA ASP A 179 15.92 -4.11 -8.72
C ASP A 179 16.65 -5.16 -7.86
N ARG A 180 17.41 -6.05 -8.51
CA ARG A 180 18.18 -7.12 -7.85
C ARG A 180 19.25 -6.59 -6.91
N ASP A 181 19.78 -5.40 -7.18
CA ASP A 181 20.82 -4.77 -6.36
C ASP A 181 20.23 -4.06 -5.14
N GLY A 182 18.89 -4.02 -5.04
CA GLY A 182 18.17 -3.36 -3.96
C GLY A 182 18.02 -1.86 -4.18
N ILE A 183 18.11 -1.40 -5.43
CA ILE A 183 17.92 0.02 -5.79
C ILE A 183 16.50 0.23 -6.29
N VAL A 184 15.84 1.26 -5.80
CA VAL A 184 14.52 1.69 -6.29
C VAL A 184 14.67 2.20 -7.73
N ARG A 185 13.88 1.67 -8.66
CA ARG A 185 13.89 2.07 -10.07
C ARG A 185 12.62 2.82 -10.47
N TRP A 186 11.57 2.64 -9.72
CA TRP A 186 10.30 3.34 -9.89
C TRP A 186 9.62 3.48 -8.54
N ALA A 187 8.92 4.59 -8.32
CA ALA A 187 8.14 4.86 -7.13
C ALA A 187 6.84 5.57 -7.50
N ASN A 188 5.77 5.22 -6.81
CA ASN A 188 4.50 5.92 -6.83
C ASN A 188 4.05 6.18 -5.39
N ILE A 189 3.87 7.45 -5.05
CA ILE A 189 3.45 7.86 -3.72
C ILE A 189 2.04 8.45 -3.84
N GLU A 190 1.12 7.95 -3.04
CA GLU A 190 -0.26 8.43 -3.01
C GLU A 190 -0.30 9.95 -2.81
N CYS A 191 -1.13 10.63 -3.54
CA CYS A 191 -1.29 12.10 -3.51
C CYS A 191 -0.10 12.94 -4.01
N ALA A 192 1.02 12.34 -4.43
CA ALA A 192 2.20 13.11 -4.82
C ALA A 192 1.99 13.98 -6.08
N THR A 193 1.19 13.50 -7.03
CA THR A 193 0.92 14.20 -8.31
C THR A 193 -0.40 14.95 -8.32
N GLU A 194 -1.43 14.39 -7.68
CA GLU A 194 -2.80 14.89 -7.78
C GLU A 194 -3.30 15.52 -6.47
N GLY A 195 -2.43 15.66 -5.46
CA GLY A 195 -2.86 16.09 -4.14
C GLY A 195 -3.91 15.12 -3.56
N THR A 196 -4.82 15.64 -2.75
CA THR A 196 -5.87 14.85 -2.08
C THR A 196 -6.84 14.16 -3.05
N ALA A 197 -6.95 14.61 -4.33
CA ALA A 197 -7.71 13.91 -5.37
C ALA A 197 -7.12 12.54 -5.74
N GLY A 198 -5.87 12.29 -5.38
CA GLY A 198 -5.21 10.99 -5.54
C GLY A 198 -5.51 9.96 -4.45
N VAL A 199 -6.27 10.33 -3.41
CA VAL A 199 -6.62 9.40 -2.33
C VAL A 199 -7.34 8.16 -2.87
N GLY A 200 -6.90 7.00 -2.42
CA GLY A 200 -7.47 5.71 -2.81
C GLY A 200 -6.91 5.15 -4.12
N LYS A 201 -6.23 5.94 -4.95
CA LYS A 201 -5.66 5.47 -6.21
C LYS A 201 -4.55 4.44 -5.98
N PHE A 202 -4.43 3.56 -6.96
CA PHE A 202 -3.37 2.56 -7.06
C PHE A 202 -2.94 2.50 -8.53
N PRO A 203 -1.67 2.28 -8.84
CA PRO A 203 -1.21 2.19 -10.22
C PRO A 203 -1.98 1.14 -11.00
N SER A 204 -2.29 1.45 -12.25
CA SER A 204 -2.91 0.49 -13.17
C SER A 204 -1.99 -0.70 -13.44
N GLU A 205 -2.57 -1.81 -13.90
CA GLU A 205 -1.79 -2.97 -14.34
C GLU A 205 -0.76 -2.58 -15.40
N GLU A 206 -1.15 -1.71 -16.35
CA GLU A 206 -0.27 -1.26 -17.44
C GLU A 206 0.92 -0.46 -16.92
N GLU A 207 0.70 0.46 -15.99
CA GLU A 207 1.78 1.24 -15.35
C GLU A 207 2.77 0.32 -14.62
N ILE A 208 2.25 -0.62 -13.81
CA ILE A 208 3.08 -1.59 -13.08
C ILE A 208 3.92 -2.44 -14.03
N LEU A 209 3.30 -3.01 -15.08
CA LEU A 209 4.00 -3.88 -16.01
C LEU A 209 4.97 -3.11 -16.91
N THR A 210 4.65 -1.85 -17.26
CA THR A 210 5.57 -0.98 -18.00
C THR A 210 6.82 -0.67 -17.20
N ALA A 211 6.65 -0.29 -15.93
CA ALA A 211 7.78 -0.11 -15.01
C ALA A 211 8.62 -1.39 -14.86
N ALA A 212 7.96 -2.55 -14.70
CA ALA A 212 8.65 -3.83 -14.56
C ALA A 212 9.46 -4.21 -15.80
N ARG A 213 8.96 -3.94 -17.01
CA ARG A 213 9.69 -4.18 -18.27
C ARG A 213 10.90 -3.25 -18.47
N ALA A 214 10.89 -2.08 -17.85
CA ALA A 214 11.96 -1.10 -17.92
C ALA A 214 13.13 -1.39 -16.97
N LEU A 215 13.04 -2.45 -16.13
CA LEU A 215 14.14 -2.81 -15.24
C LEU A 215 15.40 -3.20 -16.01
N PRO A 216 16.59 -2.84 -15.52
CA PRO A 216 17.85 -3.34 -16.08
C PRO A 216 17.90 -4.87 -15.95
N ARG A 217 18.40 -5.51 -17.02
CA ARG A 217 18.55 -6.97 -17.12
C ARG A 217 19.77 -7.45 -16.34
#